data_ed639dcd3f3ca470ad121abbcbc427ba
#
_entry.id   ed639dcd3f3ca470ad121abbcbc427ba
#
_cell.length_a   1.000
_cell.length_b   1.000
_cell.length_c   1.000
_cell.angle_alpha   90.00
_cell.angle_beta   90.00
_cell.angle_gamma   90.00
#
_symmetry.space_group_name_H-M   'P 1'
#
loop_
_entity.id
_entity.type
_entity.pdbx_description
1 polymer ?
#
loop_
_entity_poly.entity_id
_entity_poly.type
_entity_poly.pdbx_seq_one_letter_code
_entity_poly.pdbx_strand_id
1 'polypeptide(L)'
;MQQNAPEHYDVAVIGAGPAGTAAALRAAELGARVVVLEAGRLGGTCVNTGCVPTRVLAKTARMMRETRTAGAYGISVGEPVIDWARVVERVEERVEKVRSIKREAGRFAEAGIDLVQEGRARFESDSVLVLDSGRRVSADSIIVCVGGHSRRLPVPGAELATVPEDILGLPALPRRAAVIGGGNTGAQLVTVLASFGAEVTLLDVAPRILTTSDASISDLVATSFAAQGVRVHLGIAGVDSLERRDDGSITLTWRDVDGVQAEPFDVVIMATGWPADVDDLGLERAGISTERSSIPADQYFRTVVPHIFAVGDANGRDMLVQAAQFEGEAAAENAVLGANRRTPHHLLPAGGFTDPDYAGVGLTEAEARERDPQCVVATVPYGEVDRAVIDDRETGFLKLIADRRRELILGAHAVGENAVEVIQSVTTAMAAGIDVSTLANVRFAYPTYSVVIGKAARALAESPVPESALA
;
A
#
# COMPACT_ATOMS: atom_id res chain seq x y z
N MET A 1 -38.49 -26.80 -2.04
CA MET A 1 -38.27 -25.37 -1.96
C MET A 1 -38.12 -24.85 -3.39
N GLN A 2 -39.06 -24.02 -3.88
CA GLN A 2 -38.87 -23.35 -5.17
C GLN A 2 -37.70 -22.42 -5.05
N GLN A 3 -36.60 -22.69 -5.79
CA GLN A 3 -35.52 -21.71 -5.90
C GLN A 3 -36.10 -20.49 -6.65
N ASN A 4 -36.18 -19.35 -5.98
CA ASN A 4 -36.56 -18.10 -6.61
C ASN A 4 -35.60 -17.80 -7.78
N ALA A 5 -36.12 -17.34 -8.91
CA ALA A 5 -35.31 -16.90 -10.03
C ALA A 5 -34.33 -15.80 -9.53
N PRO A 6 -33.07 -15.79 -10.01
CA PRO A 6 -32.11 -14.74 -9.60
C PRO A 6 -32.62 -13.38 -10.07
N GLU A 7 -32.40 -12.36 -9.24
CA GLU A 7 -32.62 -10.96 -9.64
C GLU A 7 -31.52 -10.54 -10.62
N HIS A 8 -31.90 -9.93 -11.75
CA HIS A 8 -31.00 -9.63 -12.85
C HIS A 8 -30.53 -8.18 -12.84
N TYR A 9 -29.23 -7.97 -13.13
CA TYR A 9 -28.55 -6.68 -13.24
C TYR A 9 -27.67 -6.65 -14.51
N ASP A 10 -27.34 -5.45 -15.00
CA ASP A 10 -26.35 -5.32 -16.07
C ASP A 10 -24.95 -5.57 -15.52
N VAL A 11 -24.66 -5.05 -14.31
CA VAL A 11 -23.35 -5.21 -13.65
C VAL A 11 -23.52 -5.60 -12.17
N ALA A 12 -22.87 -6.68 -11.76
CA ALA A 12 -22.69 -7.05 -10.35
C ALA A 12 -21.25 -6.77 -9.91
N VAL A 13 -21.08 -6.05 -8.79
CA VAL A 13 -19.76 -5.74 -8.21
C VAL A 13 -19.64 -6.48 -6.88
N ILE A 14 -18.60 -7.31 -6.73
CA ILE A 14 -18.33 -8.06 -5.50
C ILE A 14 -17.26 -7.33 -4.68
N GLY A 15 -17.68 -6.73 -3.55
CA GLY A 15 -16.85 -5.91 -2.67
C GLY A 15 -17.02 -4.40 -2.90
N ALA A 16 -17.06 -3.64 -1.80
CA ALA A 16 -17.21 -2.18 -1.78
C ALA A 16 -15.98 -1.46 -1.20
N GLY A 17 -14.79 -2.00 -1.49
CA GLY A 17 -13.53 -1.30 -1.30
C GLY A 17 -13.30 -0.22 -2.36
N PRO A 18 -12.10 0.39 -2.44
CA PRO A 18 -11.79 1.44 -3.42
C PRO A 18 -12.10 1.06 -4.86
N ALA A 19 -11.75 -0.16 -5.28
CA ALA A 19 -12.02 -0.65 -6.64
C ALA A 19 -13.52 -0.79 -6.90
N GLY A 20 -14.24 -1.49 -6.01
CA GLY A 20 -15.66 -1.76 -6.20
C GLY A 20 -16.52 -0.51 -6.12
N THR A 21 -16.19 0.43 -5.23
CA THR A 21 -16.86 1.72 -5.16
C THR A 21 -16.69 2.51 -6.46
N ALA A 22 -15.48 2.54 -7.02
CA ALA A 22 -15.19 3.22 -8.29
C ALA A 22 -15.90 2.52 -9.46
N ALA A 23 -15.84 1.20 -9.51
CA ALA A 23 -16.51 0.40 -10.56
C ALA A 23 -18.04 0.60 -10.56
N ALA A 24 -18.66 0.49 -9.38
CA ALA A 24 -20.12 0.61 -9.26
C ALA A 24 -20.64 1.99 -9.67
N LEU A 25 -20.00 3.05 -9.17
CA LEU A 25 -20.37 4.41 -9.50
C LEU A 25 -20.18 4.70 -10.99
N ARG A 26 -19.04 4.24 -11.56
CA ARG A 26 -18.79 4.44 -12.99
C ARG A 26 -19.77 3.67 -13.88
N ALA A 27 -20.08 2.43 -13.54
CA ALA A 27 -21.09 1.65 -14.29
C ALA A 27 -22.47 2.33 -14.24
N ALA A 28 -22.90 2.83 -13.08
CA ALA A 28 -24.17 3.57 -12.94
C ALA A 28 -24.17 4.88 -13.72
N GLU A 29 -23.07 5.66 -13.73
CA GLU A 29 -22.91 6.86 -14.57
C GLU A 29 -23.07 6.54 -16.06
N LEU A 30 -22.70 5.33 -16.50
CA LEU A 30 -22.86 4.86 -17.87
C LEU A 30 -24.26 4.30 -18.17
N GLY A 31 -25.17 4.36 -17.20
CA GLY A 31 -26.57 3.96 -17.34
C GLY A 31 -26.88 2.50 -17.06
N ALA A 32 -25.91 1.73 -16.54
CA ALA A 32 -26.13 0.32 -16.17
C ALA A 32 -26.95 0.20 -14.87
N ARG A 33 -27.79 -0.83 -14.79
CA ARG A 33 -28.40 -1.28 -13.53
C ARG A 33 -27.37 -2.07 -12.72
N VAL A 34 -26.97 -1.51 -11.58
CA VAL A 34 -25.83 -2.03 -10.80
C VAL A 34 -26.26 -2.56 -9.45
N VAL A 35 -25.69 -3.70 -9.04
CA VAL A 35 -25.73 -4.19 -7.66
C VAL A 35 -24.32 -4.27 -7.09
N VAL A 36 -24.16 -3.85 -5.84
CA VAL A 36 -22.93 -4.03 -5.04
C VAL A 36 -23.21 -5.06 -3.95
N LEU A 37 -22.41 -6.12 -3.93
CA LEU A 37 -22.47 -7.21 -2.95
C LEU A 37 -21.32 -7.04 -1.96
N GLU A 38 -21.60 -6.64 -0.71
CA GLU A 38 -20.58 -6.38 0.31
C GLU A 38 -20.84 -7.24 1.55
N ALA A 39 -19.84 -8.00 1.96
CA ALA A 39 -19.95 -8.90 3.12
C ALA A 39 -19.68 -8.20 4.46
N GLY A 40 -18.94 -7.10 4.44
CA GLY A 40 -18.45 -6.43 5.63
C GLY A 40 -18.82 -4.95 5.72
N ARG A 41 -17.86 -4.16 6.19
CA ARG A 41 -18.00 -2.70 6.29
C ARG A 41 -17.55 -2.04 5.00
N LEU A 42 -18.34 -1.08 4.50
CA LEU A 42 -18.02 -0.26 3.34
C LEU A 42 -16.64 0.42 3.49
N GLY A 43 -15.95 0.64 2.36
CA GLY A 43 -14.62 1.25 2.32
C GLY A 43 -13.47 0.25 2.25
N GLY A 44 -13.75 -1.04 2.45
CA GLY A 44 -12.78 -2.13 2.37
C GLY A 44 -11.61 -1.98 3.34
N THR A 45 -10.53 -2.72 3.11
CA THR A 45 -9.31 -2.74 3.93
C THR A 45 -8.72 -1.35 4.13
N CYS A 46 -8.62 -0.54 3.08
CA CYS A 46 -8.00 0.79 3.15
C CYS A 46 -8.58 1.66 4.27
N VAL A 47 -9.91 1.72 4.38
CA VAL A 47 -10.59 2.57 5.38
C VAL A 47 -10.62 1.89 6.74
N ASN A 48 -10.88 0.58 6.77
CA ASN A 48 -11.27 -0.09 8.01
C ASN A 48 -10.06 -0.64 8.80
N THR A 49 -9.06 -1.21 8.14
CA THR A 49 -7.96 -1.94 8.81
C THR A 49 -6.57 -1.66 8.24
N GLY A 50 -6.46 -0.96 7.10
CA GLY A 50 -5.20 -0.72 6.39
C GLY A 50 -4.70 0.72 6.45
N CYS A 51 -4.80 1.44 5.31
CA CYS A 51 -4.16 2.76 5.13
C CYS A 51 -4.58 3.80 6.18
N VAL A 52 -5.88 3.92 6.47
CA VAL A 52 -6.37 4.96 7.39
C VAL A 52 -5.93 4.68 8.83
N PRO A 53 -6.17 3.49 9.42
CA PRO A 53 -5.64 3.15 10.74
C PRO A 53 -4.12 3.33 10.84
N THR A 54 -3.37 2.77 9.91
CA THR A 54 -1.90 2.84 9.91
C THR A 54 -1.42 4.31 9.84
N ARG A 55 -2.08 5.15 9.04
CA ARG A 55 -1.72 6.57 8.93
C ARG A 55 -2.02 7.34 10.21
N VAL A 56 -3.11 7.02 10.92
CA VAL A 56 -3.42 7.63 12.23
C VAL A 56 -2.37 7.21 13.27
N LEU A 57 -1.98 5.93 13.29
CA LEU A 57 -0.88 5.44 14.15
C LEU A 57 0.45 6.13 13.82
N ALA A 58 0.81 6.22 12.54
CA ALA A 58 2.04 6.91 12.10
C ALA A 58 2.04 8.40 12.48
N LYS A 59 0.87 9.09 12.44
CA LYS A 59 0.79 10.47 12.94
C LYS A 59 1.03 10.55 14.45
N THR A 60 0.52 9.58 15.22
CA THR A 60 0.79 9.51 16.67
C THR A 60 2.27 9.23 16.95
N ALA A 61 2.90 8.33 16.17
CA ALA A 61 4.34 8.05 16.23
C ALA A 61 5.18 9.32 15.95
N ARG A 62 4.79 10.08 14.92
CA ARG A 62 5.43 11.38 14.64
C ARG A 62 5.30 12.36 15.80
N MET A 63 4.14 12.46 16.45
CA MET A 63 3.95 13.32 17.62
C MET A 63 4.83 12.89 18.80
N MET A 64 5.02 11.58 19.01
CA MET A 64 5.95 11.07 20.03
C MET A 64 7.39 11.53 19.77
N ARG A 65 7.84 11.40 18.52
CA ARG A 65 9.17 11.87 18.09
C ARG A 65 9.32 13.38 18.30
N GLU A 66 8.38 14.18 17.80
CA GLU A 66 8.40 15.65 17.94
C GLU A 66 8.43 16.08 19.42
N THR A 67 7.68 15.37 20.28
CA THR A 67 7.68 15.62 21.72
C THR A 67 9.06 15.32 22.33
N ARG A 68 9.71 14.21 21.98
CA ARG A 68 11.04 13.85 22.48
C ARG A 68 12.12 14.83 22.04
N THR A 69 11.99 15.42 20.85
CA THR A 69 12.94 16.40 20.30
C THR A 69 12.59 17.86 20.63
N ALA A 70 11.50 18.13 21.35
CA ALA A 70 11.01 19.47 21.66
C ALA A 70 12.04 20.35 22.38
N GLY A 71 12.98 19.75 23.15
CA GLY A 71 14.08 20.46 23.82
C GLY A 71 15.00 21.24 22.87
N ALA A 72 15.21 20.74 21.65
CA ALA A 72 16.00 21.43 20.62
C ALA A 72 15.36 22.76 20.20
N TYR A 73 14.02 22.88 20.34
CA TYR A 73 13.24 24.08 20.03
C TYR A 73 12.99 24.96 21.27
N GLY A 74 13.68 24.68 22.40
CA GLY A 74 13.50 25.43 23.65
C GLY A 74 12.21 25.12 24.42
N ILE A 75 11.53 24.02 24.09
CA ILE A 75 10.28 23.59 24.72
C ILE A 75 10.57 22.46 25.71
N SER A 76 10.32 22.72 26.99
CA SER A 76 10.48 21.73 28.06
C SER A 76 9.20 20.90 28.22
N VAL A 77 9.32 19.60 28.03
CA VAL A 77 8.25 18.61 28.24
C VAL A 77 8.81 17.43 29.05
N GLY A 78 7.94 16.73 29.79
CA GLY A 78 8.30 15.44 30.41
C GLY A 78 8.44 14.33 29.38
N GLU A 79 8.97 13.17 29.81
CA GLU A 79 9.01 11.99 28.94
C GLU A 79 7.58 11.61 28.51
N PRO A 80 7.31 11.55 27.20
CA PRO A 80 5.97 11.22 26.72
C PRO A 80 5.62 9.77 26.97
N VAL A 81 4.41 9.51 27.44
CA VAL A 81 3.87 8.17 27.71
C VAL A 81 2.69 7.91 26.78
N ILE A 82 2.63 6.72 26.19
CA ILE A 82 1.50 6.29 25.34
C ILE A 82 0.39 5.71 26.23
N ASP A 83 -0.80 6.30 26.15
CA ASP A 83 -2.06 5.66 26.51
C ASP A 83 -2.59 4.88 25.31
N TRP A 84 -2.32 3.57 25.30
CA TRP A 84 -2.68 2.71 24.17
C TRP A 84 -4.19 2.70 23.90
N ALA A 85 -5.01 2.63 24.96
CA ALA A 85 -6.47 2.62 24.83
C ALA A 85 -6.96 3.91 24.13
N ARG A 86 -6.41 5.06 24.52
CA ARG A 86 -6.75 6.36 23.88
C ARG A 86 -6.25 6.45 22.45
N VAL A 87 -5.12 5.83 22.12
CA VAL A 87 -4.62 5.75 20.74
C VAL A 87 -5.57 4.95 19.86
N VAL A 88 -6.01 3.76 20.34
CA VAL A 88 -6.98 2.91 19.62
C VAL A 88 -8.30 3.66 19.42
N GLU A 89 -8.87 4.25 20.45
CA GLU A 89 -10.09 5.06 20.37
C GLU A 89 -9.95 6.19 19.32
N ARG A 90 -8.81 6.89 19.32
CA ARG A 90 -8.53 7.92 18.30
C ARG A 90 -8.51 7.34 16.89
N VAL A 91 -7.94 6.15 16.69
CA VAL A 91 -7.95 5.50 15.37
C VAL A 91 -9.39 5.25 14.94
N GLU A 92 -10.22 4.67 15.80
CA GLU A 92 -11.63 4.40 15.52
C GLU A 92 -12.41 5.67 15.18
N GLU A 93 -12.24 6.75 15.97
CA GLU A 93 -12.83 8.07 15.70
C GLU A 93 -12.45 8.59 14.31
N ARG A 94 -11.17 8.44 13.90
CA ARG A 94 -10.69 8.93 12.60
C ARG A 94 -11.18 8.05 11.45
N VAL A 95 -11.20 6.74 11.63
CA VAL A 95 -11.77 5.79 10.65
C VAL A 95 -13.24 6.14 10.40
N GLU A 96 -14.03 6.33 11.47
CA GLU A 96 -15.45 6.68 11.33
C GLU A 96 -15.63 8.04 10.65
N LYS A 97 -14.77 9.02 10.99
CA LYS A 97 -14.80 10.34 10.33
C LYS A 97 -14.49 10.23 8.82
N VAL A 98 -13.49 9.44 8.43
CA VAL A 98 -13.17 9.21 7.01
C VAL A 98 -14.35 8.53 6.30
N ARG A 99 -14.95 7.50 6.93
CA ARG A 99 -16.15 6.83 6.39
C ARG A 99 -17.30 7.80 6.19
N SER A 100 -17.56 8.68 7.18
CA SER A 100 -18.61 9.69 7.09
C SER A 100 -18.37 10.73 5.97
N ILE A 101 -17.11 11.01 5.61
CA ILE A 101 -16.76 11.91 4.49
C ILE A 101 -16.95 11.18 3.15
N LYS A 102 -16.57 9.92 3.07
CA LYS A 102 -16.71 9.12 1.84
C LYS A 102 -18.16 8.84 1.46
N ARG A 103 -19.05 8.68 2.44
CA ARG A 103 -20.50 8.51 2.25
C ARG A 103 -20.88 7.44 1.22
N GLU A 104 -20.17 6.32 1.17
CA GLU A 104 -20.32 5.33 0.09
C GLU A 104 -21.77 4.86 -0.08
N ALA A 105 -22.45 4.47 1.02
CA ALA A 105 -23.87 4.07 0.97
C ALA A 105 -24.78 5.19 0.44
N GLY A 106 -24.56 6.44 0.83
CA GLY A 106 -25.31 7.60 0.32
C GLY A 106 -25.08 7.83 -1.17
N ARG A 107 -23.82 7.72 -1.60
CA ARG A 107 -23.45 7.83 -3.04
C ARG A 107 -24.08 6.73 -3.87
N PHE A 108 -24.12 5.49 -3.37
CA PHE A 108 -24.78 4.38 -4.06
C PHE A 108 -26.29 4.64 -4.19
N ALA A 109 -26.95 5.07 -3.11
CA ALA A 109 -28.37 5.42 -3.15
C ALA A 109 -28.67 6.58 -4.12
N GLU A 110 -27.86 7.63 -4.12
CA GLU A 110 -27.96 8.77 -5.02
C GLU A 110 -27.78 8.37 -6.50
N ALA A 111 -26.93 7.36 -6.77
CA ALA A 111 -26.66 6.81 -8.10
C ALA A 111 -27.65 5.70 -8.52
N GLY A 112 -28.62 5.33 -7.68
CA GLY A 112 -29.57 4.24 -7.96
C GLY A 112 -28.95 2.85 -7.96
N ILE A 113 -27.85 2.66 -7.23
CA ILE A 113 -27.14 1.39 -7.08
C ILE A 113 -27.77 0.59 -5.94
N ASP A 114 -28.10 -0.66 -6.18
CA ASP A 114 -28.58 -1.58 -5.15
C ASP A 114 -27.40 -2.08 -4.31
N LEU A 115 -27.37 -1.73 -3.02
CA LEU A 115 -26.38 -2.23 -2.05
C LEU A 115 -26.96 -3.40 -1.27
N VAL A 116 -26.33 -4.58 -1.37
CA VAL A 116 -26.75 -5.80 -0.69
C VAL A 116 -25.66 -6.24 0.27
N GLN A 117 -25.98 -6.24 1.58
CA GLN A 117 -25.09 -6.66 2.67
C GLN A 117 -25.69 -7.88 3.40
N GLU A 118 -25.75 -9.01 2.70
CA GLU A 118 -26.37 -10.25 3.16
C GLU A 118 -25.35 -11.39 3.25
N GLY A 119 -24.12 -11.08 3.62
CA GLY A 119 -23.01 -12.04 3.72
C GLY A 119 -22.17 -12.13 2.45
N ARG A 120 -21.30 -13.13 2.39
CA ARG A 120 -20.38 -13.34 1.25
C ARG A 120 -21.13 -13.78 0.02
N ALA A 121 -20.76 -13.24 -1.13
CA ALA A 121 -21.20 -13.70 -2.44
C ALA A 121 -20.27 -14.77 -2.97
N ARG A 122 -20.84 -15.81 -3.61
CA ARG A 122 -20.08 -16.90 -4.26
C ARG A 122 -20.65 -17.17 -5.65
N PHE A 123 -19.81 -17.57 -6.57
CA PHE A 123 -20.27 -18.04 -7.87
C PHE A 123 -21.06 -19.34 -7.73
N GLU A 124 -22.26 -19.36 -8.27
CA GLU A 124 -23.04 -20.57 -8.53
C GLU A 124 -22.82 -21.05 -9.96
N SER A 125 -22.64 -20.11 -10.89
CA SER A 125 -22.21 -20.31 -12.29
C SER A 125 -21.38 -19.06 -12.71
N ASP A 126 -21.03 -18.98 -13.98
CA ASP A 126 -20.31 -17.82 -14.55
C ASP A 126 -21.14 -16.52 -14.59
N SER A 127 -22.44 -16.59 -14.43
CA SER A 127 -23.37 -15.45 -14.49
C SER A 127 -24.30 -15.34 -13.29
N VAL A 128 -24.22 -16.26 -12.33
CA VAL A 128 -25.07 -16.28 -11.13
C VAL A 128 -24.24 -16.33 -9.87
N LEU A 129 -24.53 -15.39 -8.95
CA LEU A 129 -23.97 -15.29 -7.63
C LEU A 129 -25.01 -15.69 -6.58
N VAL A 130 -24.58 -16.35 -5.51
CA VAL A 130 -25.40 -16.68 -4.33
C VAL A 130 -24.74 -16.11 -3.09
N LEU A 131 -25.54 -15.44 -2.24
CA LEU A 131 -25.10 -14.89 -0.98
C LEU A 131 -25.32 -15.89 0.18
N ASP A 132 -24.69 -15.66 1.33
CA ASP A 132 -24.89 -16.47 2.52
C ASP A 132 -26.35 -16.52 3.00
N SER A 133 -27.16 -15.50 2.72
CA SER A 133 -28.61 -15.47 2.96
C SER A 133 -29.39 -16.44 2.07
N GLY A 134 -28.78 -16.93 0.99
CA GLY A 134 -29.45 -17.70 -0.06
C GLY A 134 -30.05 -16.82 -1.18
N ARG A 135 -29.94 -15.50 -1.12
CA ARG A 135 -30.32 -14.60 -2.21
C ARG A 135 -29.45 -14.88 -3.44
N ARG A 136 -30.07 -14.93 -4.61
CA ARG A 136 -29.44 -15.18 -5.90
C ARG A 136 -29.50 -13.94 -6.77
N VAL A 137 -28.36 -13.59 -7.36
CA VAL A 137 -28.18 -12.44 -8.25
C VAL A 137 -27.57 -12.93 -9.54
N SER A 138 -28.11 -12.49 -10.69
CA SER A 138 -27.50 -12.70 -12.01
C SER A 138 -27.08 -11.38 -12.62
N ALA A 139 -26.04 -11.38 -13.44
CA ALA A 139 -25.59 -10.18 -14.13
C ALA A 139 -25.00 -10.50 -15.50
N ASP A 140 -25.08 -9.53 -16.44
CA ASP A 140 -24.47 -9.60 -17.75
C ASP A 140 -22.93 -9.47 -17.64
N SER A 141 -22.44 -8.68 -16.67
CA SER A 141 -21.04 -8.57 -16.32
C SER A 141 -20.82 -8.61 -14.81
N ILE A 142 -19.72 -9.24 -14.36
CA ILE A 142 -19.36 -9.34 -12.95
C ILE A 142 -17.97 -8.74 -12.76
N ILE A 143 -17.83 -7.81 -11.79
CA ILE A 143 -16.54 -7.19 -11.44
C ILE A 143 -16.13 -7.67 -10.04
N VAL A 144 -15.05 -8.44 -9.96
CA VAL A 144 -14.52 -9.00 -8.70
C VAL A 144 -13.56 -8.01 -8.09
N CYS A 145 -13.95 -7.44 -6.92
CA CYS A 145 -13.23 -6.41 -6.18
C CYS A 145 -13.03 -6.80 -4.70
N VAL A 146 -12.85 -8.10 -4.44
CA VAL A 146 -12.85 -8.68 -3.08
C VAL A 146 -11.66 -8.25 -2.21
N GLY A 147 -10.64 -7.61 -2.79
CA GLY A 147 -9.44 -7.21 -2.06
C GLY A 147 -8.54 -8.38 -1.71
N GLY A 148 -7.81 -8.24 -0.61
CA GLY A 148 -6.90 -9.25 -0.11
C GLY A 148 -6.89 -9.30 1.42
N HIS A 149 -6.06 -10.18 1.97
CA HIS A 149 -5.87 -10.36 3.41
C HIS A 149 -4.41 -10.66 3.75
N SER A 150 -4.00 -10.48 5.01
CA SER A 150 -2.65 -10.83 5.45
C SER A 150 -2.43 -12.34 5.48
N ARG A 151 -1.31 -12.77 4.92
CA ARG A 151 -0.91 -14.17 4.92
C ARG A 151 -0.21 -14.55 6.23
N ARG A 152 -0.64 -15.65 6.85
CA ARG A 152 0.11 -16.34 7.90
C ARG A 152 1.05 -17.36 7.26
N LEU A 153 2.29 -17.47 7.79
CA LEU A 153 3.21 -18.52 7.36
C LEU A 153 2.68 -19.89 7.79
N PRO A 154 2.86 -20.95 6.97
CA PRO A 154 2.45 -22.29 7.32
C PRO A 154 3.48 -22.98 8.23
N VAL A 155 3.71 -22.41 9.42
CA VAL A 155 4.65 -22.92 10.42
C VAL A 155 3.91 -23.29 11.71
N PRO A 156 4.43 -24.23 12.52
CA PRO A 156 3.86 -24.58 13.81
C PRO A 156 3.69 -23.32 14.69
N GLY A 157 2.50 -23.16 15.30
CA GLY A 157 2.17 -22.03 16.16
C GLY A 157 1.87 -20.72 15.44
N ALA A 158 1.68 -20.71 14.11
CA ALA A 158 1.37 -19.50 13.34
C ALA A 158 0.10 -18.78 13.82
N GLU A 159 -0.83 -19.49 14.45
CA GLU A 159 -2.05 -18.93 15.05
C GLU A 159 -1.78 -18.03 16.27
N LEU A 160 -0.59 -18.13 16.86
CA LEU A 160 -0.15 -17.26 17.97
C LEU A 160 0.27 -15.86 17.48
N ALA A 161 0.58 -15.74 16.20
CA ALA A 161 0.97 -14.45 15.63
C ALA A 161 -0.25 -13.57 15.37
N THR A 162 -0.06 -12.28 15.52
CA THR A 162 -0.99 -11.22 15.07
C THR A 162 -0.72 -10.91 13.60
N VAL A 163 -1.71 -10.41 12.88
CA VAL A 163 -1.56 -9.83 11.54
C VAL A 163 -1.76 -8.31 11.60
N PRO A 164 -1.28 -7.55 10.61
CA PRO A 164 -1.40 -6.08 10.61
C PRO A 164 -2.81 -5.54 10.86
N GLU A 165 -3.83 -6.19 10.33
CA GLU A 165 -5.24 -5.78 10.49
C GLU A 165 -5.72 -5.87 11.94
N ASP A 166 -5.14 -6.75 12.74
CA ASP A 166 -5.56 -7.03 14.12
C ASP A 166 -4.75 -6.24 15.17
N ILE A 167 -3.81 -5.37 14.74
CA ILE A 167 -2.92 -4.68 15.68
C ILE A 167 -3.67 -3.81 16.69
N LEU A 168 -4.80 -3.22 16.29
CA LEU A 168 -5.63 -2.39 17.17
C LEU A 168 -6.36 -3.22 18.25
N GLY A 169 -6.45 -4.53 18.07
CA GLY A 169 -7.02 -5.46 19.03
C GLY A 169 -6.06 -5.88 20.15
N LEU A 170 -4.82 -5.42 20.13
CA LEU A 170 -3.87 -5.72 21.20
C LEU A 170 -4.36 -5.11 22.53
N PRO A 171 -4.35 -5.87 23.63
CA PRO A 171 -4.85 -5.39 24.92
C PRO A 171 -3.97 -4.29 25.54
N ALA A 172 -2.70 -4.26 25.17
CA ALA A 172 -1.73 -3.27 25.61
C ALA A 172 -0.61 -3.13 24.56
N LEU A 173 0.14 -2.03 24.62
CA LEU A 173 1.35 -1.85 23.83
C LEU A 173 2.39 -2.90 24.27
N PRO A 174 2.95 -3.72 23.33
CA PRO A 174 3.97 -4.70 23.66
C PRO A 174 5.27 -4.03 24.06
N ARG A 175 6.02 -4.62 24.99
CA ARG A 175 7.40 -4.18 25.30
C ARG A 175 8.38 -4.72 24.29
N ARG A 176 8.20 -5.96 23.84
CA ARG A 176 9.04 -6.65 22.84
C ARG A 176 8.16 -7.15 21.72
N ALA A 177 8.42 -6.68 20.50
CA ALA A 177 7.67 -7.05 19.32
C ALA A 177 8.60 -7.64 18.25
N ALA A 178 8.19 -8.76 17.63
CA ALA A 178 8.80 -9.23 16.40
C ALA A 178 7.89 -8.90 15.22
N VAL A 179 8.45 -8.38 14.13
CA VAL A 179 7.76 -8.17 12.85
C VAL A 179 8.43 -9.05 11.80
N ILE A 180 7.67 -9.97 11.22
CA ILE A 180 8.15 -10.85 10.15
C ILE A 180 7.65 -10.28 8.82
N GLY A 181 8.59 -9.87 7.95
CA GLY A 181 8.35 -9.19 6.69
C GLY A 181 8.64 -7.69 6.74
N GLY A 182 9.66 -7.26 6.00
CA GLY A 182 10.13 -5.87 5.88
C GLY A 182 9.60 -5.14 4.65
N GLY A 183 8.44 -5.56 4.12
CA GLY A 183 7.73 -4.82 3.06
C GLY A 183 7.05 -3.55 3.58
N ASN A 184 6.26 -2.89 2.72
CA ASN A 184 5.64 -1.59 3.04
C ASN A 184 4.87 -1.59 4.37
N THR A 185 4.07 -2.62 4.63
CA THR A 185 3.27 -2.71 5.86
C THR A 185 4.14 -2.97 7.08
N GLY A 186 5.06 -3.96 6.98
CA GLY A 186 5.95 -4.30 8.10
C GLY A 186 6.86 -3.15 8.50
N ALA A 187 7.47 -2.45 7.54
CA ALA A 187 8.33 -1.30 7.81
C ALA A 187 7.58 -0.16 8.54
N GLN A 188 6.32 0.10 8.18
CA GLN A 188 5.50 1.10 8.86
C GLN A 188 5.14 0.67 10.29
N LEU A 189 4.82 -0.61 10.51
CA LEU A 189 4.54 -1.14 11.85
C LEU A 189 5.78 -1.11 12.74
N VAL A 190 6.96 -1.44 12.21
CA VAL A 190 8.25 -1.28 12.91
C VAL A 190 8.41 0.16 13.39
N THR A 191 8.20 1.14 12.50
CA THR A 191 8.29 2.57 12.85
C THR A 191 7.32 2.97 13.96
N VAL A 192 6.06 2.53 13.87
CA VAL A 192 5.02 2.85 14.85
C VAL A 192 5.37 2.26 16.22
N LEU A 193 5.69 0.96 16.29
CA LEU A 193 5.98 0.27 17.53
C LEU A 193 7.25 0.80 18.21
N ALA A 194 8.33 1.01 17.44
CA ALA A 194 9.57 1.59 17.95
C ALA A 194 9.36 3.01 18.48
N SER A 195 8.60 3.85 17.76
CA SER A 195 8.27 5.20 18.22
C SER A 195 7.45 5.21 19.50
N PHE A 196 6.63 4.19 19.73
CA PHE A 196 5.86 4.02 20.97
C PHE A 196 6.68 3.44 22.12
N GLY A 197 7.94 3.06 21.87
CA GLY A 197 8.87 2.59 22.90
C GLY A 197 8.98 1.08 23.03
N ALA A 198 8.45 0.31 22.06
CA ALA A 198 8.68 -1.13 22.01
C ALA A 198 10.11 -1.44 21.53
N GLU A 199 10.71 -2.49 22.08
CA GLU A 199 11.90 -3.13 21.53
C GLU A 199 11.48 -3.97 20.32
N VAL A 200 11.85 -3.53 19.11
CA VAL A 200 11.40 -4.16 17.88
C VAL A 200 12.50 -4.97 17.23
N THR A 201 12.17 -6.20 16.82
CA THR A 201 12.98 -7.05 15.95
C THR A 201 12.27 -7.25 14.63
N LEU A 202 12.92 -6.87 13.52
CA LEU A 202 12.45 -7.08 12.16
C LEU A 202 13.19 -8.26 11.54
N LEU A 203 12.43 -9.22 10.98
CA LEU A 203 12.97 -10.36 10.27
C LEU A 203 12.45 -10.39 8.82
N ASP A 204 13.32 -10.62 7.86
CA ASP A 204 12.93 -10.84 6.46
C ASP A 204 13.86 -11.86 5.78
N VAL A 205 13.29 -12.73 4.95
CA VAL A 205 14.03 -13.66 4.09
C VAL A 205 14.72 -12.93 2.93
N ALA A 206 14.25 -11.76 2.56
CA ALA A 206 14.85 -10.94 1.54
C ALA A 206 16.17 -10.30 2.04
N PRO A 207 17.14 -10.04 1.14
CA PRO A 207 18.43 -9.43 1.50
C PRO A 207 18.31 -7.94 1.88
N ARG A 208 17.16 -7.30 1.66
CA ARG A 208 16.88 -5.91 2.03
C ARG A 208 15.39 -5.72 2.34
N ILE A 209 15.06 -4.71 3.14
CA ILE A 209 13.68 -4.28 3.35
C ILE A 209 13.16 -3.54 2.11
N LEU A 210 11.85 -3.33 2.01
CA LEU A 210 11.21 -2.53 0.95
C LEU A 210 11.71 -2.93 -0.45
N THR A 211 11.72 -4.21 -0.75
CA THR A 211 12.30 -4.80 -1.96
C THR A 211 11.75 -4.25 -3.28
N THR A 212 10.53 -3.72 -3.27
CA THR A 212 9.88 -3.08 -4.42
C THR A 212 10.27 -1.62 -4.61
N SER A 213 10.98 -1.02 -3.65
CA SER A 213 11.50 0.35 -3.73
C SER A 213 12.91 0.38 -4.32
N ASP A 214 13.36 1.57 -4.75
CA ASP A 214 14.75 1.78 -5.15
C ASP A 214 15.70 1.37 -4.00
N ALA A 215 16.84 0.79 -4.33
CA ALA A 215 17.77 0.24 -3.32
C ALA A 215 18.23 1.31 -2.32
N SER A 216 18.47 2.53 -2.78
CA SER A 216 18.89 3.63 -1.91
C SER A 216 17.85 4.03 -0.85
N ILE A 217 16.55 3.82 -1.14
CA ILE A 217 15.47 3.96 -0.15
C ILE A 217 15.62 2.89 0.95
N SER A 218 15.74 1.63 0.53
CA SER A 218 15.90 0.50 1.47
C SER A 218 17.07 0.71 2.42
N ASP A 219 18.21 1.13 1.88
CA ASP A 219 19.45 1.32 2.64
C ASP A 219 19.29 2.43 3.70
N LEU A 220 18.69 3.56 3.33
CA LEU A 220 18.50 4.67 4.27
C LEU A 220 17.47 4.32 5.36
N VAL A 221 16.35 3.69 5.01
CA VAL A 221 15.33 3.29 5.98
C VAL A 221 15.89 2.22 6.94
N ALA A 222 16.65 1.24 6.44
CA ALA A 222 17.29 0.23 7.30
C ALA A 222 18.31 0.87 8.27
N THR A 223 19.11 1.82 7.78
CA THR A 223 20.04 2.60 8.61
C THR A 223 19.31 3.38 9.70
N SER A 224 18.18 4.00 9.34
CA SER A 224 17.35 4.74 10.31
C SER A 224 16.72 3.82 11.35
N PHE A 225 16.29 2.62 10.98
CA PHE A 225 15.80 1.62 11.93
C PHE A 225 16.89 1.22 12.94
N ALA A 226 18.10 0.93 12.46
CA ALA A 226 19.23 0.61 13.36
C ALA A 226 19.54 1.76 14.32
N ALA A 227 19.52 3.01 13.84
CA ALA A 227 19.72 4.21 14.67
C ALA A 227 18.62 4.41 15.73
N GLN A 228 17.41 3.91 15.48
CA GLN A 228 16.29 3.90 16.41
C GLN A 228 16.30 2.69 17.37
N GLY A 229 17.31 1.83 17.30
CA GLY A 229 17.46 0.65 18.16
C GLY A 229 16.65 -0.57 17.70
N VAL A 230 16.11 -0.55 16.47
CA VAL A 230 15.45 -1.73 15.88
C VAL A 230 16.51 -2.75 15.48
N ARG A 231 16.33 -3.99 15.91
CA ARG A 231 17.17 -5.11 15.45
C ARG A 231 16.65 -5.62 14.12
N VAL A 232 17.49 -5.60 13.08
CA VAL A 232 17.11 -5.96 11.71
C VAL A 232 17.88 -7.20 11.28
N HIS A 233 17.17 -8.30 11.01
CA HIS A 233 17.68 -9.57 10.52
C HIS A 233 17.19 -9.82 9.10
N LEU A 234 18.05 -9.62 8.11
CA LEU A 234 17.76 -9.79 6.68
C LEU A 234 18.43 -11.05 6.14
N GLY A 235 17.87 -11.62 5.08
CA GLY A 235 18.38 -12.83 4.45
C GLY A 235 18.29 -14.05 5.36
N ILE A 236 17.35 -14.07 6.31
CA ILE A 236 17.13 -15.24 7.15
C ILE A 236 16.70 -16.43 6.28
N ALA A 237 17.06 -17.65 6.67
CA ALA A 237 16.67 -18.86 5.94
C ALA A 237 15.16 -19.14 6.06
N GLY A 238 14.54 -18.68 7.16
CA GLY A 238 13.11 -18.81 7.41
C GLY A 238 12.77 -18.81 8.89
N VAL A 239 11.47 -18.75 9.16
CA VAL A 239 10.88 -18.94 10.50
C VAL A 239 10.50 -20.42 10.65
N ASP A 240 10.83 -21.02 11.78
CA ASP A 240 10.61 -22.43 12.05
C ASP A 240 9.35 -22.68 12.87
N SER A 241 9.15 -21.94 13.98
CA SER A 241 7.98 -22.13 14.87
C SER A 241 7.70 -20.92 15.76
N LEU A 242 6.49 -20.88 16.30
CA LEU A 242 6.07 -20.01 17.40
C LEU A 242 5.57 -20.89 18.53
N GLU A 243 5.97 -20.61 19.77
CA GLU A 243 5.55 -21.40 20.95
C GLU A 243 5.18 -20.45 22.08
N ARG A 244 4.00 -20.67 22.69
CA ARG A 244 3.57 -19.92 23.86
C ARG A 244 4.29 -20.40 25.12
N ARG A 245 4.82 -19.46 25.88
CA ARG A 245 5.48 -19.73 27.17
C ARG A 245 4.50 -19.59 28.34
N ASP A 246 4.92 -20.09 29.50
CA ASP A 246 4.12 -20.02 30.75
C ASP A 246 3.88 -18.55 31.19
N ASP A 247 4.77 -17.64 30.89
CA ASP A 247 4.66 -16.20 31.18
C ASP A 247 3.75 -15.44 30.20
N GLY A 248 3.16 -16.14 29.21
CA GLY A 248 2.29 -15.58 28.19
C GLY A 248 3.03 -15.03 26.97
N SER A 249 4.36 -14.90 27.00
CA SER A 249 5.16 -14.50 25.85
C SER A 249 5.20 -15.60 24.77
N ILE A 250 5.66 -15.25 23.57
CA ILE A 250 5.78 -16.15 22.43
C ILE A 250 7.26 -16.30 22.09
N THR A 251 7.79 -17.51 22.18
CA THR A 251 9.11 -17.82 21.63
C THR A 251 8.98 -17.93 20.12
N LEU A 252 9.69 -17.07 19.40
CA LEU A 252 9.87 -17.14 17.95
C LEU A 252 11.20 -17.81 17.63
N THR A 253 11.17 -18.88 16.83
CA THR A 253 12.34 -19.59 16.35
C THR A 253 12.54 -19.35 14.87
N TRP A 254 13.76 -18.95 14.47
CA TRP A 254 14.14 -18.72 13.07
C TRP A 254 15.55 -19.18 12.80
N ARG A 255 15.93 -19.26 11.53
CA ARG A 255 17.29 -19.60 11.11
C ARG A 255 17.91 -18.46 10.30
N ASP A 256 19.14 -18.11 10.67
CA ASP A 256 19.98 -17.16 9.95
C ASP A 256 21.35 -17.77 9.64
N VAL A 257 22.31 -16.94 9.26
CA VAL A 257 23.69 -17.37 8.93
C VAL A 257 24.45 -17.93 10.14
N ASP A 258 24.06 -17.53 11.35
CA ASP A 258 24.67 -17.95 12.62
C ASP A 258 24.01 -19.21 13.19
N GLY A 259 22.97 -19.73 12.53
CA GLY A 259 22.23 -20.94 12.91
C GLY A 259 20.81 -20.70 13.41
N VAL A 260 20.35 -21.55 14.33
CA VAL A 260 19.01 -21.46 14.92
C VAL A 260 19.01 -20.43 16.03
N GLN A 261 18.13 -19.45 15.92
CA GLN A 261 17.87 -18.41 16.91
C GLN A 261 16.51 -18.67 17.56
N ALA A 262 16.36 -18.35 18.84
CA ALA A 262 15.09 -18.47 19.57
C ALA A 262 14.97 -17.36 20.61
N GLU A 263 14.01 -16.46 20.47
CA GLU A 263 13.82 -15.33 21.39
C GLU A 263 12.34 -15.16 21.81
N PRO A 264 12.11 -14.69 23.05
CA PRO A 264 10.76 -14.41 23.53
C PRO A 264 10.30 -13.00 23.17
N PHE A 265 9.05 -12.90 22.68
CA PHE A 265 8.36 -11.66 22.36
C PHE A 265 6.99 -11.61 23.02
N ASP A 266 6.50 -10.40 23.31
CA ASP A 266 5.14 -10.22 23.83
C ASP A 266 4.12 -10.33 22.67
N VAL A 267 4.53 -9.94 21.46
CA VAL A 267 3.77 -10.09 20.21
C VAL A 267 4.67 -10.43 19.04
N VAL A 268 4.19 -11.29 18.16
CA VAL A 268 4.78 -11.57 16.85
C VAL A 268 3.78 -11.16 15.78
N ILE A 269 4.19 -10.32 14.83
CA ILE A 269 3.34 -9.80 13.75
C ILE A 269 3.82 -10.38 12.42
N MET A 270 2.94 -11.07 11.70
CA MET A 270 3.21 -11.60 10.37
C MET A 270 2.73 -10.62 9.30
N ALA A 271 3.67 -9.89 8.69
CA ALA A 271 3.47 -9.00 7.53
C ALA A 271 4.07 -9.64 6.26
N THR A 272 3.76 -10.92 6.02
CA THR A 272 4.46 -11.82 5.10
C THR A 272 3.80 -11.97 3.73
N GLY A 273 3.00 -10.99 3.33
CA GLY A 273 2.36 -10.95 2.02
C GLY A 273 0.86 -10.73 2.10
N TRP A 274 0.27 -10.44 0.95
CA TRP A 274 -1.10 -10.00 0.78
C TRP A 274 -1.76 -10.75 -0.38
N PRO A 275 -2.19 -12.04 -0.20
CA PRO A 275 -2.96 -12.76 -1.21
C PRO A 275 -4.36 -12.18 -1.38
N ALA A 276 -4.95 -12.35 -2.56
CA ALA A 276 -6.34 -11.98 -2.81
C ALA A 276 -7.32 -12.83 -1.95
N ASP A 277 -8.43 -12.24 -1.54
CA ASP A 277 -9.47 -12.90 -0.71
C ASP A 277 -10.44 -13.71 -1.59
N VAL A 278 -9.93 -14.74 -2.23
CA VAL A 278 -10.64 -15.50 -3.29
C VAL A 278 -11.01 -16.94 -2.92
N ASP A 279 -10.52 -17.46 -1.79
CA ASP A 279 -10.60 -18.89 -1.45
C ASP A 279 -12.06 -19.40 -1.38
N ASP A 280 -12.99 -18.60 -0.85
CA ASP A 280 -14.39 -18.98 -0.68
C ASP A 280 -15.32 -18.46 -1.81
N LEU A 281 -14.76 -17.90 -2.87
CA LEU A 281 -15.53 -17.23 -3.91
C LEU A 281 -16.21 -18.22 -4.88
N GLY A 282 -15.76 -19.49 -4.92
CA GLY A 282 -16.30 -20.51 -5.83
C GLY A 282 -15.93 -20.27 -7.29
N LEU A 283 -14.74 -19.73 -7.55
CA LEU A 283 -14.25 -19.37 -8.89
C LEU A 283 -14.25 -20.51 -9.87
N GLU A 284 -14.04 -21.74 -9.40
CA GLU A 284 -14.07 -22.96 -10.21
C GLU A 284 -15.44 -23.20 -10.88
N ARG A 285 -16.54 -22.74 -10.26
CA ARG A 285 -17.90 -22.84 -10.82
C ARG A 285 -18.13 -21.85 -11.96
N ALA A 286 -17.34 -20.77 -11.97
CA ALA A 286 -17.31 -19.82 -13.08
C ALA A 286 -16.24 -20.18 -14.13
N GLY A 287 -15.51 -21.29 -13.96
CA GLY A 287 -14.44 -21.69 -14.87
C GLY A 287 -13.15 -20.87 -14.73
N ILE A 288 -12.94 -20.22 -13.59
CA ILE A 288 -11.77 -19.38 -13.30
C ILE A 288 -10.86 -20.12 -12.33
N SER A 289 -9.56 -20.14 -12.63
CA SER A 289 -8.50 -20.61 -11.72
C SER A 289 -7.67 -19.44 -11.20
N THR A 290 -7.10 -19.61 -10.01
CA THR A 290 -6.18 -18.64 -9.43
C THR A 290 -4.73 -18.94 -9.79
N GLU A 291 -3.91 -17.90 -9.90
CA GLU A 291 -2.46 -18.00 -10.03
C GLU A 291 -1.80 -17.14 -8.93
N ARG A 292 -0.85 -17.73 -8.20
CA ARG A 292 -0.15 -17.02 -7.09
C ARG A 292 -1.11 -16.34 -6.10
N SER A 293 -2.22 -17.02 -5.78
CA SER A 293 -3.27 -16.51 -4.90
C SER A 293 -3.95 -15.23 -5.38
N SER A 294 -4.10 -15.06 -6.71
CA SER A 294 -4.83 -13.94 -7.33
C SER A 294 -5.62 -14.45 -8.55
N ILE A 295 -6.53 -13.64 -9.06
CA ILE A 295 -7.30 -13.92 -10.28
C ILE A 295 -6.55 -13.35 -11.48
N PRO A 296 -6.00 -14.18 -12.40
CA PRO A 296 -5.36 -13.67 -13.60
C PRO A 296 -6.34 -12.87 -14.46
N ALA A 297 -5.91 -11.70 -14.89
CA ALA A 297 -6.67 -10.82 -15.77
C ALA A 297 -5.79 -10.28 -16.90
N ASP A 298 -6.37 -10.02 -18.06
CA ASP A 298 -5.70 -9.42 -19.19
C ASP A 298 -5.46 -7.89 -18.97
N GLN A 299 -4.87 -7.23 -19.96
CA GLN A 299 -4.61 -5.77 -19.89
C GLN A 299 -5.90 -4.92 -19.83
N TYR A 300 -7.06 -5.51 -20.03
CA TYR A 300 -8.39 -4.89 -19.95
C TYR A 300 -9.16 -5.35 -18.71
N PHE A 301 -8.46 -6.00 -17.77
CA PHE A 301 -9.00 -6.57 -16.53
C PHE A 301 -9.96 -7.74 -16.69
N ARG A 302 -10.09 -8.34 -17.90
CA ARG A 302 -10.91 -9.51 -18.15
C ARG A 302 -10.20 -10.76 -17.65
N THR A 303 -10.94 -11.65 -17.01
CA THR A 303 -10.49 -13.00 -16.70
C THR A 303 -10.57 -13.88 -17.97
N VAL A 304 -10.29 -15.17 -17.83
CA VAL A 304 -10.52 -16.16 -18.93
C VAL A 304 -12.00 -16.24 -19.35
N VAL A 305 -12.90 -15.76 -18.50
CA VAL A 305 -14.34 -15.62 -18.78
C VAL A 305 -14.61 -14.17 -19.16
N PRO A 306 -14.91 -13.83 -20.42
CA PRO A 306 -14.82 -12.47 -20.94
C PRO A 306 -15.73 -11.43 -20.28
N HIS A 307 -16.81 -11.83 -19.64
CA HIS A 307 -17.75 -10.95 -18.92
C HIS A 307 -17.47 -10.88 -17.41
N ILE A 308 -16.40 -11.55 -16.93
CA ILE A 308 -15.94 -11.46 -15.54
C ILE A 308 -14.60 -10.72 -15.51
N PHE A 309 -14.56 -9.66 -14.71
CA PHE A 309 -13.40 -8.78 -14.53
C PHE A 309 -12.82 -8.95 -13.12
N ALA A 310 -11.50 -8.80 -12.97
CA ALA A 310 -10.83 -8.80 -11.68
C ALA A 310 -9.95 -7.54 -11.55
N VAL A 311 -10.16 -6.75 -10.48
CA VAL A 311 -9.52 -5.45 -10.27
C VAL A 311 -9.07 -5.26 -8.82
N GLY A 312 -8.12 -4.34 -8.64
CA GLY A 312 -7.46 -4.08 -7.37
C GLY A 312 -6.71 -5.31 -6.89
N ASP A 313 -6.60 -5.48 -5.56
CA ASP A 313 -5.80 -6.57 -4.98
C ASP A 313 -6.23 -7.96 -5.45
N ALA A 314 -7.48 -8.12 -5.91
CA ALA A 314 -7.99 -9.39 -6.43
C ALA A 314 -7.20 -9.90 -7.65
N ASN A 315 -6.64 -9.02 -8.48
CA ASN A 315 -5.84 -9.41 -9.64
C ASN A 315 -4.34 -9.57 -9.35
N GLY A 316 -3.89 -9.20 -8.14
CA GLY A 316 -2.51 -9.37 -7.67
C GLY A 316 -1.46 -8.48 -8.34
N ARG A 317 -1.85 -7.40 -9.05
CA ARG A 317 -0.93 -6.49 -9.75
C ARG A 317 -0.46 -5.37 -8.84
N ASP A 318 -1.19 -4.26 -8.84
CA ASP A 318 -0.84 -3.04 -8.10
C ASP A 318 -1.75 -2.90 -6.86
N MET A 319 -1.25 -3.32 -5.68
CA MET A 319 -2.01 -3.30 -4.41
C MET A 319 -2.01 -1.89 -3.81
N LEU A 320 -2.51 -0.90 -4.58
CA LEU A 320 -2.57 0.51 -4.24
C LEU A 320 -3.98 1.05 -4.47
N VAL A 321 -4.44 1.93 -3.58
CA VAL A 321 -5.79 2.50 -3.65
C VAL A 321 -6.06 3.22 -4.97
N GLN A 322 -5.12 4.02 -5.44
CA GLN A 322 -5.26 4.78 -6.69
C GLN A 322 -5.26 3.86 -7.92
N ALA A 323 -4.50 2.76 -7.89
CA ALA A 323 -4.56 1.73 -8.93
C ALA A 323 -5.92 1.04 -8.92
N ALA A 324 -6.36 0.59 -7.76
CA ALA A 324 -7.65 -0.08 -7.57
C ALA A 324 -8.83 0.77 -8.05
N GLN A 325 -8.83 2.09 -7.75
CA GLN A 325 -9.86 3.02 -8.22
C GLN A 325 -9.86 3.13 -9.75
N PHE A 326 -8.69 3.35 -10.35
CA PHE A 326 -8.56 3.44 -11.80
C PHE A 326 -8.97 2.14 -12.49
N GLU A 327 -8.54 0.99 -11.98
CA GLU A 327 -8.90 -0.32 -12.51
C GLU A 327 -10.40 -0.58 -12.44
N GLY A 328 -11.03 -0.19 -11.31
CA GLY A 328 -12.48 -0.29 -11.13
C GLY A 328 -13.25 0.52 -12.17
N GLU A 329 -12.87 1.79 -12.40
CA GLU A 329 -13.46 2.63 -13.44
C GLU A 329 -13.25 2.02 -14.83
N ALA A 330 -12.03 1.57 -15.14
CA ALA A 330 -11.70 1.01 -16.44
C ALA A 330 -12.46 -0.32 -16.70
N ALA A 331 -12.58 -1.18 -15.69
CA ALA A 331 -13.36 -2.40 -15.79
C ALA A 331 -14.85 -2.11 -16.02
N ALA A 332 -15.42 -1.11 -15.36
CA ALA A 332 -16.79 -0.67 -15.58
C ALA A 332 -17.01 -0.18 -17.02
N GLU A 333 -16.10 0.67 -17.54
CA GLU A 333 -16.16 1.11 -18.94
C GLU A 333 -16.02 -0.05 -19.94
N ASN A 334 -15.14 -0.99 -19.63
CA ASN A 334 -14.94 -2.18 -20.48
C ASN A 334 -16.15 -3.11 -20.43
N ALA A 335 -16.78 -3.26 -19.26
CA ALA A 335 -17.99 -4.07 -19.07
C ALA A 335 -19.20 -3.49 -19.80
N VAL A 336 -19.46 -2.19 -19.63
CA VAL A 336 -20.67 -1.53 -20.13
C VAL A 336 -20.55 -1.11 -21.60
N LEU A 337 -19.38 -0.58 -21.99
CA LEU A 337 -19.17 0.00 -23.33
C LEU A 337 -18.29 -0.84 -24.25
N GLY A 338 -17.60 -1.87 -23.73
CA GLY A 338 -16.57 -2.58 -24.48
C GLY A 338 -15.36 -1.70 -24.86
N ALA A 339 -15.05 -0.69 -24.03
CA ALA A 339 -14.13 0.41 -24.35
C ALA A 339 -12.66 -0.02 -24.53
N ASN A 340 -12.25 -1.20 -24.02
CA ASN A 340 -10.86 -1.69 -24.03
C ASN A 340 -9.87 -0.72 -23.36
N ARG A 341 -10.26 -0.10 -22.26
CA ARG A 341 -9.41 0.80 -21.46
C ARG A 341 -8.35 0.01 -20.69
N ARG A 342 -7.12 0.48 -20.69
CA ARG A 342 -5.95 -0.12 -20.03
C ARG A 342 -5.40 0.78 -18.94
N THR A 343 -4.66 0.20 -17.97
CA THR A 343 -3.92 0.98 -16.96
C THR A 343 -2.59 1.48 -17.50
N PRO A 344 -2.23 2.76 -17.29
CA PRO A 344 -0.87 3.24 -17.46
C PRO A 344 -0.03 2.91 -16.21
N HIS A 345 0.41 1.65 -16.06
CA HIS A 345 1.10 1.13 -14.86
C HIS A 345 2.36 1.92 -14.41
N HIS A 346 2.98 2.70 -15.30
CA HIS A 346 4.24 3.39 -15.01
C HIS A 346 4.10 4.71 -14.21
N LEU A 347 2.88 5.17 -13.94
CA LEU A 347 2.62 6.44 -13.24
C LEU A 347 1.89 6.25 -11.92
N LEU A 348 2.16 5.16 -11.22
CA LEU A 348 1.58 4.90 -9.91
C LEU A 348 2.59 5.30 -8.81
N PRO A 349 2.42 6.44 -8.15
CA PRO A 349 3.25 6.79 -7.01
C PRO A 349 2.91 5.87 -5.82
N ALA A 350 3.93 5.39 -5.15
CA ALA A 350 3.80 4.60 -3.93
C ALA A 350 4.69 5.17 -2.84
N GLY A 351 4.31 5.01 -1.58
CA GLY A 351 5.11 5.46 -0.46
C GLY A 351 4.62 4.91 0.87
N GLY A 352 5.44 5.08 1.89
CA GLY A 352 5.19 4.63 3.25
C GLY A 352 5.59 5.67 4.28
N PHE A 353 5.01 5.53 5.46
CA PHE A 353 5.14 6.48 6.58
C PHE A 353 6.06 5.90 7.66
N THR A 354 7.29 5.59 7.23
CA THR A 354 8.40 5.29 8.14
C THR A 354 8.97 6.57 8.74
N ASP A 355 10.05 6.49 9.45
CA ASP A 355 10.83 7.64 9.91
C ASP A 355 12.28 7.46 9.49
N PRO A 356 12.72 8.17 8.42
CA PRO A 356 11.97 9.12 7.57
C PRO A 356 10.94 8.48 6.64
N ASP A 357 9.94 9.26 6.17
CA ASP A 357 8.98 8.86 5.12
C ASP A 357 9.73 8.50 3.83
N TYR A 358 9.15 7.62 3.00
CA TYR A 358 9.68 7.32 1.66
C TYR A 358 8.58 7.28 0.60
N ALA A 359 8.96 7.54 -0.63
CA ALA A 359 8.07 7.39 -1.79
C ALA A 359 8.86 7.23 -3.08
N GLY A 360 8.18 6.69 -4.10
CA GLY A 360 8.73 6.57 -5.45
C GLY A 360 7.65 6.54 -6.50
N VAL A 361 8.02 6.86 -7.74
CA VAL A 361 7.20 6.75 -8.94
C VAL A 361 8.07 6.38 -10.13
N GLY A 362 7.54 5.59 -11.04
CA GLY A 362 8.25 5.15 -12.25
C GLY A 362 9.33 4.11 -11.96
N LEU A 363 10.36 4.08 -12.79
CA LEU A 363 11.42 3.08 -12.74
C LEU A 363 12.40 3.35 -11.59
N THR A 364 12.82 2.30 -10.90
CA THR A 364 14.00 2.34 -10.04
C THR A 364 15.25 2.57 -10.88
N GLU A 365 16.35 2.99 -10.25
CA GLU A 365 17.62 3.17 -10.97
C GLU A 365 18.08 1.87 -11.64
N ALA A 366 17.91 0.72 -10.99
CA ALA A 366 18.27 -0.58 -11.55
C ALA A 366 17.47 -0.89 -12.82
N GLU A 367 16.13 -0.74 -12.78
CA GLU A 367 15.25 -0.95 -13.92
C GLU A 367 15.51 0.05 -15.06
N ALA A 368 15.78 1.32 -14.73
CA ALA A 368 16.12 2.33 -15.72
C ALA A 368 17.43 2.00 -16.43
N ARG A 369 18.47 1.56 -15.70
CA ARG A 369 19.75 1.15 -16.27
C ARG A 369 19.68 -0.13 -17.09
N GLU A 370 18.80 -1.05 -16.72
CA GLU A 370 18.54 -2.26 -17.52
C GLU A 370 17.92 -1.90 -18.89
N ARG A 371 16.99 -0.94 -18.92
CA ARG A 371 16.34 -0.47 -20.15
C ARG A 371 17.21 0.45 -20.99
N ASP A 372 17.92 1.38 -20.35
CA ASP A 372 18.87 2.32 -20.97
C ASP A 372 20.09 2.48 -20.04
N PRO A 373 21.20 1.76 -20.30
CA PRO A 373 22.42 1.90 -19.52
C PRO A 373 23.00 3.34 -19.49
N GLN A 374 22.57 4.20 -20.40
CA GLN A 374 22.97 5.60 -20.49
C GLN A 374 21.98 6.56 -19.85
N CYS A 375 20.93 6.07 -19.15
CA CYS A 375 20.05 6.92 -18.38
C CYS A 375 20.86 7.78 -17.39
N VAL A 376 20.38 8.97 -17.13
CA VAL A 376 21.05 9.92 -16.22
C VAL A 376 20.33 9.97 -14.88
N VAL A 377 21.10 10.08 -13.81
CA VAL A 377 20.60 10.07 -12.44
C VAL A 377 21.20 11.25 -11.68
N ALA A 378 20.37 11.97 -10.98
CA ALA A 378 20.80 12.96 -9.98
C ALA A 378 20.17 12.64 -8.62
N THR A 379 21.01 12.71 -7.58
CA THR A 379 20.56 12.56 -6.18
C THR A 379 20.91 13.85 -5.43
N VAL A 380 19.91 14.48 -4.83
CA VAL A 380 20.08 15.71 -4.06
C VAL A 380 19.72 15.42 -2.61
N PRO A 381 20.67 15.59 -1.66
CA PRO A 381 20.40 15.42 -0.24
C PRO A 381 19.42 16.48 0.30
N TYR A 382 18.61 16.10 1.28
CA TYR A 382 17.74 17.05 1.99
C TYR A 382 18.54 18.10 2.78
N GLY A 383 19.76 17.80 3.23
CA GLY A 383 20.65 18.78 3.85
C GLY A 383 21.00 19.99 2.96
N GLU A 384 20.72 19.92 1.65
CA GLU A 384 20.85 21.07 0.75
C GLU A 384 19.54 21.87 0.60
N VAL A 385 18.49 21.52 1.33
CA VAL A 385 17.17 22.17 1.26
C VAL A 385 16.92 22.98 2.51
N ASP A 386 16.81 24.30 2.38
CA ASP A 386 16.66 25.23 3.51
C ASP A 386 15.51 24.83 4.45
N ARG A 387 14.39 24.32 3.90
CA ARG A 387 13.27 23.85 4.71
C ARG A 387 13.64 22.66 5.58
N ALA A 388 14.44 21.73 5.09
CA ALA A 388 14.90 20.59 5.85
C ALA A 388 15.82 21.00 7.01
N VAL A 389 16.69 22.00 6.78
CA VAL A 389 17.54 22.59 7.80
C VAL A 389 16.71 23.33 8.85
N ILE A 390 15.72 24.12 8.43
CA ILE A 390 14.81 24.84 9.35
C ILE A 390 14.05 23.90 10.28
N ASP A 391 13.66 22.74 9.75
CA ASP A 391 12.84 21.75 10.46
C ASP A 391 13.69 20.71 11.22
N ASP A 392 15.04 20.79 11.21
CA ASP A 392 15.97 19.76 11.70
C ASP A 392 15.67 18.37 11.10
N ARG A 393 15.39 18.32 9.78
CA ARG A 393 14.99 17.14 9.00
C ARG A 393 15.85 16.94 7.76
N GLU A 394 17.16 17.01 7.95
CA GLU A 394 18.15 16.96 6.88
C GLU A 394 18.40 15.54 6.35
N THR A 395 18.01 14.51 7.12
CA THR A 395 18.15 13.12 6.71
C THR A 395 17.22 12.81 5.55
N GLY A 396 17.80 12.46 4.40
CA GLY A 396 17.02 12.09 3.22
C GLY A 396 17.63 12.61 1.93
N PHE A 397 16.95 12.30 0.84
CA PHE A 397 17.31 12.72 -0.52
C PHE A 397 16.11 12.67 -1.47
N LEU A 398 16.25 13.33 -2.62
CA LEU A 398 15.50 13.02 -3.84
C LEU A 398 16.46 12.49 -4.90
N LYS A 399 16.19 11.30 -5.44
CA LYS A 399 16.79 10.76 -6.65
C LYS A 399 15.84 10.98 -7.82
N LEU A 400 16.32 11.60 -8.90
CA LEU A 400 15.58 11.80 -10.15
C LEU A 400 16.31 11.06 -11.26
N ILE A 401 15.58 10.32 -12.08
CA ILE A 401 16.10 9.49 -13.17
C ILE A 401 15.47 9.95 -14.46
N ALA A 402 16.28 10.19 -15.49
CA ALA A 402 15.82 10.59 -16.80
C ALA A 402 16.48 9.74 -17.89
N ASP A 403 15.86 9.71 -19.06
CA ASP A 403 16.47 9.13 -20.24
C ASP A 403 17.74 9.90 -20.63
N ARG A 404 18.60 9.28 -21.46
CA ARG A 404 19.87 9.88 -21.88
C ARG A 404 19.72 11.23 -22.59
N ARG A 405 18.57 11.53 -23.20
CA ARG A 405 18.27 12.81 -23.87
C ARG A 405 17.64 13.83 -22.93
N ARG A 406 17.25 13.42 -21.72
CA ARG A 406 16.54 14.25 -20.72
C ARG A 406 15.18 14.77 -21.18
N GLU A 407 14.60 14.09 -22.17
CA GLU A 407 13.25 14.38 -22.66
C GLU A 407 12.18 13.75 -21.79
N LEU A 408 12.51 12.63 -21.12
CA LEU A 408 11.58 11.87 -20.28
C LEU A 408 12.14 11.69 -18.87
N ILE A 409 11.31 11.97 -17.87
CA ILE A 409 11.55 11.55 -16.49
C ILE A 409 11.09 10.10 -16.38
N LEU A 410 12.03 9.18 -16.13
CA LEU A 410 11.79 7.74 -16.06
C LEU A 410 11.33 7.30 -14.68
N GLY A 411 11.81 7.98 -13.63
CA GLY A 411 11.47 7.67 -12.26
C GLY A 411 11.98 8.72 -11.28
N ALA A 412 11.40 8.69 -10.09
CA ALA A 412 11.82 9.51 -8.96
C ALA A 412 11.61 8.76 -7.65
N HIS A 413 12.59 8.88 -6.74
CA HIS A 413 12.59 8.19 -5.45
C HIS A 413 13.05 9.15 -4.37
N ALA A 414 12.25 9.28 -3.31
CA ALA A 414 12.55 10.16 -2.19
C ALA A 414 12.50 9.41 -0.87
N VAL A 415 13.42 9.76 0.02
CA VAL A 415 13.37 9.43 1.44
C VAL A 415 13.56 10.73 2.20
N GLY A 416 12.75 11.00 3.20
CA GLY A 416 12.84 12.21 3.99
C GLY A 416 11.46 12.75 4.39
N GLU A 417 11.46 13.84 5.12
CA GLU A 417 10.23 14.51 5.54
C GLU A 417 9.39 14.91 4.32
N ASN A 418 8.09 14.57 4.32
CA ASN A 418 7.15 14.83 3.23
C ASN A 418 7.52 14.17 1.86
N ALA A 419 8.21 13.03 1.87
CA ALA A 419 8.62 12.35 0.63
C ALA A 419 7.42 12.03 -0.29
N VAL A 420 6.27 11.66 0.27
CA VAL A 420 5.06 11.34 -0.51
C VAL A 420 4.56 12.55 -1.29
N GLU A 421 4.50 13.72 -0.66
CA GLU A 421 4.06 14.97 -1.28
C GLU A 421 5.07 15.48 -2.33
N VAL A 422 6.37 15.27 -2.09
CA VAL A 422 7.42 15.58 -3.06
C VAL A 422 7.27 14.72 -4.32
N ILE A 423 7.11 13.40 -4.15
CA ILE A 423 6.93 12.45 -5.26
C ILE A 423 5.62 12.71 -6.01
N GLN A 424 4.54 13.12 -5.32
CA GLN A 424 3.29 13.50 -6.00
C GLN A 424 3.51 14.64 -7.00
N SER A 425 4.34 15.62 -6.67
CA SER A 425 4.67 16.71 -7.59
C SER A 425 5.43 16.22 -8.82
N VAL A 426 6.38 15.31 -8.65
CA VAL A 426 7.08 14.67 -9.78
C VAL A 426 6.15 13.81 -10.62
N THR A 427 5.25 13.05 -9.98
CA THR A 427 4.23 12.26 -10.69
C THR A 427 3.38 13.13 -11.60
N THR A 428 2.98 14.31 -11.12
CA THR A 428 2.22 15.28 -11.94
C THR A 428 3.03 15.78 -13.14
N ALA A 429 4.32 16.06 -12.94
CA ALA A 429 5.22 16.44 -14.03
C ALA A 429 5.36 15.32 -15.08
N MET A 430 5.56 14.06 -14.64
CA MET A 430 5.62 12.90 -15.51
C MET A 430 4.32 12.69 -16.30
N ALA A 431 3.17 12.81 -15.64
CA ALA A 431 1.85 12.68 -16.28
C ALA A 431 1.61 13.77 -17.33
N ALA A 432 2.13 14.95 -17.12
CA ALA A 432 2.05 16.07 -18.06
C ALA A 432 3.13 16.02 -19.18
N GLY A 433 4.02 15.01 -19.16
CA GLY A 433 5.11 14.89 -20.13
C GLY A 433 6.14 16.02 -20.04
N ILE A 434 6.36 16.56 -18.83
CA ILE A 434 7.34 17.65 -18.61
C ILE A 434 8.75 17.07 -18.69
N ASP A 435 9.59 17.66 -19.55
CA ASP A 435 11.00 17.31 -19.68
C ASP A 435 11.86 17.88 -18.52
N VAL A 436 13.10 17.38 -18.41
CA VAL A 436 14.03 17.80 -17.35
C VAL A 436 14.34 19.31 -17.42
N SER A 437 14.49 19.88 -18.63
CA SER A 437 14.82 21.31 -18.80
C SER A 437 13.67 22.19 -18.31
N THR A 438 12.46 21.85 -18.68
CA THR A 438 11.25 22.55 -18.22
C THR A 438 11.13 22.44 -16.70
N LEU A 439 11.30 21.24 -16.12
CA LEU A 439 11.22 21.01 -14.68
C LEU A 439 12.30 21.80 -13.91
N ALA A 440 13.52 21.89 -14.45
CA ALA A 440 14.61 22.68 -13.89
C ALA A 440 14.30 24.19 -13.80
N ASN A 441 13.43 24.68 -14.67
CA ASN A 441 13.00 26.08 -14.75
C ASN A 441 11.72 26.40 -13.96
N VAL A 442 11.05 25.38 -13.39
CA VAL A 442 9.89 25.61 -12.51
C VAL A 442 10.31 26.42 -11.28
N ARG A 443 9.50 27.41 -10.92
CA ARG A 443 9.69 28.20 -9.70
C ARG A 443 8.91 27.57 -8.56
N PHE A 444 9.60 26.80 -7.71
CA PHE A 444 9.02 26.21 -6.51
C PHE A 444 8.83 27.25 -5.41
N ALA A 445 7.76 27.11 -4.65
CA ALA A 445 7.54 27.97 -3.48
C ALA A 445 8.68 27.80 -2.45
N TYR A 446 9.07 28.90 -1.82
CA TYR A 446 10.20 28.93 -0.88
C TYR A 446 9.76 29.41 0.51
N PRO A 447 10.24 28.81 1.60
CA PRO A 447 10.99 27.55 1.66
C PRO A 447 10.04 26.33 1.72
N THR A 448 10.25 25.35 0.86
CA THR A 448 9.48 24.08 0.83
C THR A 448 10.40 22.91 0.54
N TYR A 449 9.97 21.68 0.91
CA TYR A 449 10.68 20.47 0.52
C TYR A 449 10.68 20.25 -1.01
N SER A 450 9.64 20.69 -1.71
CA SER A 450 9.53 20.56 -3.17
C SER A 450 10.64 21.27 -3.95
N VAL A 451 11.37 22.19 -3.35
CA VAL A 451 12.57 22.86 -3.97
C VAL A 451 13.61 21.80 -4.39
N VAL A 452 13.71 20.66 -3.71
CA VAL A 452 14.62 19.56 -4.05
C VAL A 452 14.41 19.05 -5.48
N ILE A 453 13.16 19.09 -6.00
CA ILE A 453 12.81 18.67 -7.37
C ILE A 453 13.53 19.56 -8.38
N GLY A 454 13.45 20.88 -8.20
CA GLY A 454 14.14 21.83 -9.08
C GLY A 454 15.66 21.72 -9.01
N LYS A 455 16.21 21.42 -7.83
CA LYS A 455 17.66 21.16 -7.66
C LYS A 455 18.06 19.88 -8.41
N ALA A 456 17.34 18.78 -8.26
CA ALA A 456 17.62 17.52 -8.96
C ALA A 456 17.49 17.66 -10.49
N ALA A 457 16.46 18.36 -10.96
CA ALA A 457 16.28 18.62 -12.39
C ALA A 457 17.43 19.48 -12.97
N ARG A 458 17.89 20.51 -12.25
CA ARG A 458 19.07 21.32 -12.67
C ARG A 458 20.33 20.48 -12.70
N ALA A 459 20.58 19.66 -11.68
CA ALA A 459 21.74 18.76 -11.65
C ALA A 459 21.75 17.81 -12.85
N LEU A 460 20.58 17.26 -13.24
CA LEU A 460 20.44 16.47 -14.47
C LEU A 460 20.71 17.30 -15.73
N ALA A 461 20.16 18.52 -15.82
CA ALA A 461 20.31 19.37 -16.99
C ALA A 461 21.78 19.79 -17.21
N GLU A 462 22.54 20.00 -16.17
CA GLU A 462 23.95 20.42 -16.17
C GLU A 462 24.94 19.25 -16.31
N SER A 463 24.50 18.00 -16.10
CA SER A 463 25.37 16.82 -16.25
C SER A 463 25.90 16.70 -17.69
N PRO A 464 27.13 16.25 -17.94
CA PRO A 464 27.65 16.05 -19.31
C PRO A 464 26.73 15.11 -20.11
N VAL A 465 26.41 15.47 -21.35
CA VAL A 465 25.71 14.56 -22.27
C VAL A 465 26.74 13.57 -22.80
N PRO A 466 26.52 12.26 -22.69
CA PRO A 466 27.40 11.27 -23.28
C PRO A 466 27.50 11.53 -24.82
N GLU A 467 28.72 11.56 -25.40
CA GLU A 467 28.90 11.81 -26.82
C GLU A 467 28.09 10.87 -27.73
N SER A 468 27.85 9.64 -27.27
CA SER A 468 27.01 8.65 -27.96
C SER A 468 25.51 8.98 -27.99
N ALA A 469 25.03 9.98 -27.25
CA ALA A 469 23.63 10.41 -27.25
C ALA A 469 23.36 11.51 -28.32
N LEU A 470 24.41 12.03 -28.94
CA LEU A 470 24.34 13.07 -29.97
C LEU A 470 24.36 12.50 -31.41
N ALA A 471 24.54 11.20 -31.54
CA ALA A 471 24.45 10.45 -32.78
C ALA A 471 23.10 9.71 -32.86
#